data_0090f1bca55129a667fa13d119b3b235
#
_entry.id   0090f1bca55129a667fa13d119b3b235
#
_cell.length_a   1.000
_cell.length_b   1.000
_cell.length_c   1.000
_cell.angle_alpha   90.00
_cell.angle_beta   90.00
_cell.angle_gamma   90.00
#
_symmetry.space_group_name_H-M   'P 1'
#
loop_
_entity.id
_entity.type
_entity.pdbx_description
1 polymer ?
#
loop_
_entity_poly.entity_id
_entity_poly.type
_entity_poly.pdbx_seq_one_letter_code
_entity_poly.pdbx_strand_id
1 'polypeptide(L)'
;LLALWLCTPWIRRKLWDSDMPSLLSMRTVQVCGVTSLTVLLSMIVDVASDNINEIPERAELAAQNESDWTAYGGSQAGTRYAPLDQINQSNVHKLAKAWEFDTGRIGRLSATPIQIGDGIYLCTAQNVMMALDADSGEERWRFDPENDTPPFGIIGNCRGVTYVKLPDAKVDDLCAERIVTATTDARMIAVDKNTGQACSDFGDEGQISLLAGMGEVKPYYYFVTSPPTLASGVLVVGGWVADNQETNEPSGVVRAYDPRTGELAWAWDMGREGDTSLPPQG
;
A
#
# COMPACT_ATOMS: atom_id res chain seq x y z
N LEU A 1 -26.70 31.14 -2.02
CA LEU A 1 -27.78 30.79 -2.95
C LEU A 1 -28.58 32.03 -3.39
N LEU A 2 -29.03 32.93 -2.45
CA LEU A 2 -29.79 34.16 -2.82
C LEU A 2 -28.94 35.13 -3.66
N ALA A 3 -27.65 35.28 -3.40
CA ALA A 3 -26.77 36.19 -4.14
C ALA A 3 -26.50 35.72 -5.60
N LEU A 4 -26.47 34.44 -5.85
CA LEU A 4 -26.36 33.87 -7.20
C LEU A 4 -27.64 34.05 -8.01
N TRP A 5 -28.81 34.06 -7.35
CA TRP A 5 -30.10 34.30 -7.98
C TRP A 5 -30.22 35.76 -8.48
N LEU A 6 -29.66 36.72 -7.76
CA LEU A 6 -29.67 38.14 -8.13
C LEU A 6 -28.71 38.47 -9.30
N CYS A 7 -27.81 37.56 -9.66
CA CYS A 7 -26.85 37.75 -10.77
C CYS A 7 -27.38 37.28 -12.12
N THR A 8 -28.54 36.62 -12.20
CA THR A 8 -29.07 36.18 -13.48
C THR A 8 -29.75 37.34 -14.23
N PRO A 9 -29.47 37.53 -15.54
CA PRO A 9 -29.98 38.68 -16.32
C PRO A 9 -31.53 38.79 -16.32
N TRP A 10 -32.21 37.67 -16.19
CA TRP A 10 -33.65 37.56 -16.22
C TRP A 10 -34.32 38.09 -14.91
N ILE A 11 -33.74 37.79 -13.77
CA ILE A 11 -34.21 38.23 -12.46
C ILE A 11 -33.92 39.74 -12.25
N ARG A 12 -32.76 40.18 -12.76
CA ARG A 12 -32.37 41.58 -12.77
C ARG A 12 -33.38 42.46 -13.51
N ARG A 13 -33.89 41.98 -14.68
CA ARG A 13 -34.89 42.69 -15.48
C ARG A 13 -36.26 42.79 -14.80
N LYS A 14 -36.67 41.71 -14.11
CA LYS A 14 -37.97 41.65 -13.41
C LYS A 14 -38.04 42.46 -12.10
N LEU A 15 -36.90 42.61 -11.42
CA LEU A 15 -36.83 43.43 -10.20
C LEU A 15 -36.62 44.92 -10.46
N TRP A 16 -36.13 45.30 -11.66
CA TRP A 16 -35.85 46.71 -11.97
C TRP A 16 -37.04 47.46 -12.62
N ASP A 17 -38.01 46.72 -13.18
CA ASP A 17 -39.22 47.28 -13.79
C ASP A 17 -40.40 47.50 -12.77
N SER A 18 -40.20 47.14 -11.52
CA SER A 18 -41.14 47.45 -10.43
C SER A 18 -40.66 48.66 -9.63
N ASP A 19 -41.48 49.65 -9.42
CA ASP A 19 -41.25 50.85 -8.62
C ASP A 19 -40.75 50.51 -7.18
N MET A 20 -39.47 50.18 -7.05
CA MET A 20 -38.85 50.04 -5.75
C MET A 20 -38.23 51.37 -5.30
N PRO A 21 -38.42 51.74 -4.03
CA PRO A 21 -37.88 53.00 -3.51
C PRO A 21 -36.35 52.99 -3.55
N SER A 22 -35.77 54.12 -3.90
CA SER A 22 -34.37 54.43 -4.21
C SER A 22 -33.31 54.17 -3.11
N LEU A 23 -33.54 53.28 -2.17
CA LEU A 23 -32.69 53.08 -0.98
C LEU A 23 -31.61 51.99 -1.15
N LEU A 24 -31.64 51.20 -2.23
CA LEU A 24 -30.53 50.27 -2.52
C LEU A 24 -29.71 50.76 -3.69
N SER A 25 -28.68 51.54 -3.44
CA SER A 25 -27.74 51.97 -4.43
C SER A 25 -27.00 50.73 -5.04
N MET A 26 -26.65 50.83 -6.31
CA MET A 26 -25.90 49.81 -7.02
C MET A 26 -24.63 49.37 -6.27
N ARG A 27 -24.07 50.25 -5.43
CA ARG A 27 -22.91 49.95 -4.56
C ARG A 27 -23.24 48.97 -3.42
N THR A 28 -24.46 49.06 -2.84
CA THR A 28 -24.88 48.14 -1.76
C THR A 28 -25.07 46.72 -2.26
N VAL A 29 -25.61 46.55 -3.44
CA VAL A 29 -25.77 45.23 -4.08
C VAL A 29 -24.41 44.61 -4.46
N GLN A 30 -23.47 45.46 -4.93
CA GLN A 30 -22.09 44.97 -5.21
C GLN A 30 -21.32 44.59 -3.94
N VAL A 31 -21.44 45.37 -2.86
CA VAL A 31 -20.78 45.05 -1.58
C VAL A 31 -21.34 43.76 -0.97
N CYS A 32 -22.67 43.59 -0.96
CA CYS A 32 -23.29 42.34 -0.47
C CYS A 32 -22.93 41.12 -1.35
N GLY A 33 -22.78 41.28 -2.67
CA GLY A 33 -22.36 40.21 -3.58
C GLY A 33 -20.91 39.77 -3.35
N VAL A 34 -20.02 40.75 -3.17
CA VAL A 34 -18.59 40.45 -2.93
C VAL A 34 -18.38 39.84 -1.54
N THR A 35 -19.05 40.35 -0.49
CA THR A 35 -18.94 39.77 0.86
C THR A 35 -19.53 38.37 0.95
N SER A 36 -20.64 38.08 0.26
CA SER A 36 -21.19 36.72 0.20
C SER A 36 -20.30 35.77 -0.56
N LEU A 37 -19.62 36.22 -1.61
CA LEU A 37 -18.68 35.39 -2.39
C LEU A 37 -17.40 35.09 -1.59
N THR A 38 -16.88 36.06 -0.83
CA THR A 38 -15.71 35.86 0.03
C THR A 38 -16.01 34.94 1.20
N VAL A 39 -17.18 35.02 1.82
CA VAL A 39 -17.60 34.08 2.89
C VAL A 39 -17.79 32.66 2.31
N LEU A 40 -18.37 32.54 1.12
CA LEU A 40 -18.51 31.23 0.49
C LEU A 40 -17.14 30.61 0.10
N LEU A 41 -16.20 31.43 -0.39
CA LEU A 41 -14.84 30.98 -0.70
C LEU A 41 -14.08 30.59 0.56
N SER A 42 -14.21 31.34 1.67
CA SER A 42 -13.57 30.96 2.93
C SER A 42 -14.14 29.66 3.49
N MET A 43 -15.47 29.45 3.45
CA MET A 43 -16.07 28.19 3.86
C MET A 43 -15.64 26.99 2.99
N ILE A 44 -15.47 27.21 1.68
CA ILE A 44 -14.96 26.14 0.78
C ILE A 44 -13.48 25.85 1.08
N VAL A 45 -12.68 26.86 1.37
CA VAL A 45 -11.27 26.68 1.74
C VAL A 45 -11.15 26.00 3.10
N ASP A 46 -11.98 26.38 4.10
CA ASP A 46 -11.98 25.73 5.41
C ASP A 46 -12.40 24.25 5.32
N VAL A 47 -13.47 23.94 4.57
CA VAL A 47 -13.91 22.54 4.34
C VAL A 47 -12.86 21.73 3.57
N ALA A 48 -12.14 22.36 2.63
CA ALA A 48 -11.05 21.68 1.92
C ALA A 48 -9.81 21.49 2.79
N SER A 49 -9.50 22.43 3.70
CA SER A 49 -8.38 22.30 4.63
C SER A 49 -8.64 21.31 5.76
N ASP A 50 -9.87 21.24 6.28
CA ASP A 50 -10.25 20.26 7.31
C ASP A 50 -10.15 18.81 6.79
N ASN A 51 -10.52 18.57 5.52
CA ASN A 51 -10.36 17.24 4.92
C ASN A 51 -8.90 16.84 4.57
N ILE A 52 -7.98 17.80 4.53
CA ILE A 52 -6.55 17.50 4.26
C ILE A 52 -5.79 17.30 5.58
N ASN A 53 -6.26 17.88 6.69
CA ASN A 53 -5.58 17.82 7.98
C ASN A 53 -5.97 16.64 8.86
N GLU A 54 -6.99 15.87 8.50
CA GLU A 54 -7.36 14.62 9.19
C GLU A 54 -6.84 13.35 8.49
N ILE A 55 -5.72 13.41 7.80
CA ILE A 55 -4.90 12.21 7.67
C ILE A 55 -4.29 12.04 9.07
N PRO A 56 -4.68 11.00 9.86
CA PRO A 56 -4.04 10.77 11.13
C PRO A 56 -2.54 10.74 10.85
N GLU A 57 -1.76 11.44 11.67
CA GLU A 57 -0.30 11.34 11.68
C GLU A 57 0.03 9.88 12.05
N ARG A 58 -0.16 9.01 11.05
CA ARG A 58 0.21 7.61 11.14
C ARG A 58 1.72 7.62 11.17
N ALA A 59 2.21 7.21 12.29
CA ALA A 59 3.58 7.15 12.73
C ALA A 59 4.57 7.24 11.56
N GLU A 60 5.37 8.28 11.57
CA GLU A 60 6.58 8.33 10.75
C GLU A 60 7.24 6.97 10.86
N LEU A 61 7.36 6.28 9.73
CA LEU A 61 8.18 5.08 9.64
C LEU A 61 9.49 5.44 10.30
N ALA A 62 9.78 4.82 11.44
CA ALA A 62 10.96 5.12 12.24
C ALA A 62 12.15 5.26 11.30
N ALA A 63 12.94 6.31 11.47
CA ALA A 63 14.05 6.65 10.61
C ALA A 63 14.86 5.37 10.32
N GLN A 64 14.72 4.87 9.09
CA GLN A 64 15.45 3.70 8.64
C GLN A 64 16.91 4.09 8.56
N ASN A 65 17.79 3.16 8.89
CA ASN A 65 19.21 3.37 8.69
C ASN A 65 19.42 3.72 7.21
N GLU A 66 20.03 4.85 6.89
CA GLU A 66 20.17 5.38 5.52
C GLU A 66 20.85 4.38 4.56
N SER A 67 21.56 3.39 5.11
CA SER A 67 22.22 2.32 4.35
C SER A 67 21.32 1.11 4.05
N ASP A 68 20.17 0.96 4.70
CA ASP A 68 19.29 -0.19 4.51
C ASP A 68 18.55 -0.12 3.16
N TRP A 69 18.29 -1.29 2.57
CA TRP A 69 17.51 -1.45 1.34
C TRP A 69 16.17 -2.09 1.67
N THR A 70 15.26 -1.30 2.22
CA THR A 70 14.04 -1.78 2.89
C THR A 70 12.85 -2.04 1.97
N ALA A 71 12.95 -1.68 0.69
CA ALA A 71 11.92 -1.87 -0.32
C ALA A 71 12.53 -2.20 -1.68
N TYR A 72 11.71 -2.63 -2.64
CA TYR A 72 12.13 -2.94 -4.02
C TYR A 72 13.02 -1.86 -4.64
N GLY A 73 12.70 -0.60 -4.44
CA GLY A 73 13.44 0.56 -4.96
C GLY A 73 14.43 1.19 -3.97
N GLY A 74 14.88 0.47 -2.94
CA GLY A 74 15.75 0.96 -1.87
C GLY A 74 14.97 1.48 -0.69
N SER A 75 14.06 2.40 -0.94
CA SER A 75 13.14 2.99 0.03
C SER A 75 11.73 3.05 -0.54
N GLN A 76 10.75 3.49 0.26
CA GLN A 76 9.38 3.74 -0.21
C GLN A 76 9.31 4.82 -1.30
N ALA A 77 10.29 5.73 -1.36
CA ALA A 77 10.39 6.72 -2.43
C ALA A 77 10.90 6.13 -3.76
N GLY A 78 11.41 4.90 -3.76
CA GLY A 78 11.87 4.19 -4.95
C GLY A 78 13.08 4.84 -5.63
N THR A 79 13.92 5.53 -4.88
CA THR A 79 15.07 6.29 -5.41
C THR A 79 16.15 5.42 -6.02
N ARG A 80 16.21 4.13 -5.66
CA ARG A 80 17.25 3.16 -6.07
C ARG A 80 18.67 3.66 -5.77
N TYR A 81 18.82 4.41 -4.70
CA TYR A 81 20.05 5.00 -4.26
C TYR A 81 20.33 4.66 -2.80
N ALA A 82 21.57 4.27 -2.53
CA ALA A 82 22.11 4.15 -1.18
C ALA A 82 23.38 5.02 -1.10
N PRO A 83 23.64 5.75 0.00
CA PRO A 83 24.80 6.63 0.16
C PRO A 83 26.07 5.83 0.47
N LEU A 84 26.35 4.80 -0.34
CA LEU A 84 27.50 3.92 -0.20
C LEU A 84 28.55 4.29 -1.26
N ASP A 85 29.80 4.44 -0.86
CA ASP A 85 30.92 4.85 -1.71
C ASP A 85 32.11 3.88 -1.69
N GLN A 86 32.00 2.77 -0.94
CA GLN A 86 33.06 1.76 -0.83
C GLN A 86 33.40 1.13 -2.18
N ILE A 87 32.40 0.97 -3.07
CA ILE A 87 32.61 0.50 -4.44
C ILE A 87 32.56 1.69 -5.37
N ASN A 88 33.66 1.91 -6.12
CA ASN A 88 33.82 3.05 -7.02
C ASN A 88 34.64 2.65 -8.26
N GLN A 89 34.84 3.57 -9.18
CA GLN A 89 35.54 3.32 -10.44
C GLN A 89 36.97 2.79 -10.26
N SER A 90 37.62 3.10 -9.15
CA SER A 90 39.01 2.70 -8.91
C SER A 90 39.12 1.26 -8.37
N ASN A 91 38.06 0.68 -7.85
CA ASN A 91 38.09 -0.63 -7.20
C ASN A 91 37.04 -1.64 -7.70
N VAL A 92 36.06 -1.21 -8.50
CA VAL A 92 34.99 -2.11 -9.02
C VAL A 92 35.53 -3.33 -9.75
N HIS A 93 36.69 -3.21 -10.41
CA HIS A 93 37.35 -4.34 -11.10
C HIS A 93 37.97 -5.39 -10.16
N LYS A 94 38.04 -5.08 -8.86
CA LYS A 94 38.55 -5.99 -7.82
C LYS A 94 37.45 -6.76 -7.08
N LEU A 95 36.19 -6.56 -7.46
CA LEU A 95 35.08 -7.26 -6.84
C LEU A 95 35.24 -8.77 -7.03
N ALA A 96 35.02 -9.49 -5.94
CA ALA A 96 34.97 -10.94 -5.93
C ALA A 96 33.63 -11.39 -5.31
N LYS A 97 33.18 -12.58 -5.67
CA LYS A 97 32.01 -13.18 -5.04
C LYS A 97 32.35 -13.48 -3.58
N ALA A 98 31.63 -12.86 -2.63
CA ALA A 98 31.83 -13.08 -1.20
C ALA A 98 31.23 -14.45 -0.77
N TRP A 99 30.00 -14.71 -1.19
CA TRP A 99 29.30 -15.95 -0.90
C TRP A 99 28.24 -16.26 -1.97
N GLU A 100 27.67 -17.44 -1.92
CA GLU A 100 26.60 -17.91 -2.77
C GLU A 100 25.66 -18.79 -1.93
N PHE A 101 24.37 -18.60 -2.07
CA PHE A 101 23.35 -19.34 -1.34
C PHE A 101 22.41 -20.05 -2.32
N ASP A 102 22.26 -21.38 -2.17
CA ASP A 102 21.27 -22.17 -2.89
C ASP A 102 20.00 -22.29 -2.05
N THR A 103 18.89 -21.77 -2.56
CA THR A 103 17.60 -21.83 -1.88
C THR A 103 17.05 -23.25 -1.69
N GLY A 104 17.59 -24.24 -2.42
CA GLY A 104 17.12 -25.62 -2.43
C GLY A 104 15.73 -25.78 -3.06
N ARG A 105 15.22 -24.77 -3.76
CA ARG A 105 13.89 -24.78 -4.38
C ARG A 105 14.00 -24.69 -5.90
N ILE A 106 13.25 -25.56 -6.57
CA ILE A 106 13.15 -25.54 -8.04
C ILE A 106 12.14 -24.48 -8.44
N GLY A 107 12.52 -23.62 -9.39
CA GLY A 107 11.62 -22.60 -9.91
C GLY A 107 12.37 -21.31 -10.30
N ARG A 108 11.62 -20.37 -10.88
CA ARG A 108 12.19 -19.08 -11.26
C ARG A 108 12.37 -18.21 -10.00
N LEU A 109 13.58 -17.85 -9.65
CA LEU A 109 13.83 -16.84 -8.64
C LEU A 109 13.60 -15.45 -9.27
N SER A 110 12.50 -14.79 -8.91
CA SER A 110 12.13 -13.45 -9.39
C SER A 110 12.10 -12.42 -8.27
N ALA A 111 12.37 -12.87 -7.04
CA ALA A 111 12.35 -12.01 -5.88
C ALA A 111 13.49 -10.99 -5.91
N THR A 112 13.19 -9.76 -5.56
CA THR A 112 14.21 -8.77 -5.19
C THR A 112 14.41 -8.87 -3.68
N PRO A 113 15.61 -9.23 -3.21
CA PRO A 113 15.94 -9.23 -1.79
C PRO A 113 15.86 -7.81 -1.22
N ILE A 114 15.48 -7.71 0.05
CA ILE A 114 15.62 -6.49 0.85
C ILE A 114 16.67 -6.72 1.94
N GLN A 115 17.30 -5.65 2.40
CA GLN A 115 18.33 -5.71 3.41
C GLN A 115 17.98 -4.76 4.55
N ILE A 116 17.93 -5.29 5.77
CA ILE A 116 17.66 -4.53 7.00
C ILE A 116 18.71 -4.92 8.05
N GLY A 117 19.53 -3.96 8.42
CA GLY A 117 20.68 -4.21 9.29
C GLY A 117 21.63 -5.22 8.68
N ASP A 118 21.89 -6.29 9.39
CA ASP A 118 22.74 -7.42 8.98
C ASP A 118 21.99 -8.59 8.33
N GLY A 119 20.69 -8.42 8.04
CA GLY A 119 19.83 -9.45 7.45
C GLY A 119 19.44 -9.18 6.01
N ILE A 120 19.46 -10.20 5.17
CA ILE A 120 18.89 -10.20 3.82
C ILE A 120 17.64 -11.07 3.81
N TYR A 121 16.53 -10.51 3.32
CA TYR A 121 15.22 -11.17 3.30
C TYR A 121 14.72 -11.33 1.88
N LEU A 122 14.27 -12.54 1.56
CA LEU A 122 13.79 -12.90 0.23
C LEU A 122 12.71 -13.98 0.28
N CYS A 123 12.10 -14.25 -0.86
CA CYS A 123 11.20 -15.39 -1.04
C CYS A 123 11.55 -16.20 -2.30
N THR A 124 11.17 -17.46 -2.32
CA THR A 124 11.29 -18.33 -3.50
C THR A 124 10.04 -18.32 -4.37
N ALA A 125 10.07 -19.05 -5.48
CA ALA A 125 8.90 -19.22 -6.35
C ALA A 125 7.66 -19.76 -5.62
N GLN A 126 7.86 -20.63 -4.62
CA GLN A 126 6.80 -21.21 -3.79
C GLN A 126 6.46 -20.37 -2.56
N ASN A 127 6.81 -19.09 -2.54
CA ASN A 127 6.60 -18.17 -1.41
C ASN A 127 7.32 -18.59 -0.10
N VAL A 128 8.30 -19.50 -0.15
CA VAL A 128 9.13 -19.78 1.03
C VAL A 128 9.95 -18.54 1.35
N MET A 129 9.73 -17.96 2.52
CA MET A 129 10.47 -16.81 3.01
C MET A 129 11.76 -17.27 3.71
N MET A 130 12.82 -16.48 3.58
CA MET A 130 14.13 -16.76 4.16
C MET A 130 14.77 -15.50 4.67
N ALA A 131 15.54 -15.63 5.75
CA ALA A 131 16.53 -14.64 6.16
C ALA A 131 17.92 -15.24 6.07
N LEU A 132 18.83 -14.47 5.48
CA LEU A 132 20.25 -14.79 5.39
C LEU A 132 21.05 -13.75 6.16
N ASP A 133 22.17 -14.15 6.69
CA ASP A 133 23.19 -13.24 7.18
C ASP A 133 23.83 -12.50 6.00
N ALA A 134 23.93 -11.18 6.07
CA ALA A 134 24.40 -10.37 4.96
C ALA A 134 25.91 -10.55 4.69
N ASP A 135 26.70 -10.84 5.71
CA ASP A 135 28.15 -10.97 5.63
C ASP A 135 28.57 -12.37 5.18
N SER A 136 27.95 -13.41 5.74
CA SER A 136 28.32 -14.81 5.49
C SER A 136 27.46 -15.53 4.46
N GLY A 137 26.22 -15.05 4.22
CA GLY A 137 25.24 -15.76 3.41
C GLY A 137 24.60 -16.96 4.10
N GLU A 138 24.88 -17.18 5.38
CA GLU A 138 24.27 -18.29 6.15
C GLU A 138 22.79 -18.07 6.37
N GLU A 139 21.99 -19.15 6.24
CA GLU A 139 20.55 -19.09 6.53
C GLU A 139 20.31 -18.94 8.03
N ARG A 140 19.60 -17.85 8.42
CA ARG A 140 19.19 -17.59 9.80
C ARG A 140 17.88 -18.29 10.13
N TRP A 141 16.92 -18.22 9.19
CA TRP A 141 15.63 -18.90 9.32
C TRP A 141 14.97 -19.09 7.96
N ARG A 142 14.01 -20.00 7.93
CA ARG A 142 13.17 -20.33 6.79
C ARG A 142 11.74 -20.54 7.26
N PHE A 143 10.79 -19.97 6.54
CA PHE A 143 9.36 -20.19 6.71
C PHE A 143 8.76 -20.72 5.41
N ASP A 144 8.21 -21.91 5.45
CA ASP A 144 7.52 -22.54 4.32
C ASP A 144 6.00 -22.40 4.52
N PRO A 145 5.29 -21.63 3.68
CA PRO A 145 3.85 -21.47 3.80
C PRO A 145 3.07 -22.69 3.32
N GLU A 146 3.75 -23.75 2.89
CA GLU A 146 3.15 -24.95 2.29
C GLU A 146 2.19 -24.57 1.14
N ASN A 147 2.64 -23.65 0.29
CA ASN A 147 1.84 -23.08 -0.78
C ASN A 147 1.81 -24.00 -2.00
N ASP A 148 0.63 -24.32 -2.49
CA ASP A 148 0.44 -25.02 -3.73
C ASP A 148 0.96 -24.21 -4.92
N THR A 149 1.85 -24.80 -5.69
CA THR A 149 2.35 -24.17 -6.92
C THR A 149 1.25 -24.19 -7.98
N PRO A 150 0.88 -23.05 -8.58
CA PRO A 150 -0.07 -23.04 -9.67
C PRO A 150 0.36 -23.97 -10.81
N PRO A 151 -0.57 -24.70 -11.43
CA PRO A 151 -0.26 -25.64 -12.50
C PRO A 151 0.32 -24.97 -13.76
N PHE A 152 0.17 -23.66 -13.87
CA PHE A 152 0.69 -22.85 -14.97
C PHE A 152 2.06 -22.26 -14.58
N GLY A 153 3.14 -23.01 -14.80
CA GLY A 153 4.51 -22.68 -14.39
C GLY A 153 5.10 -21.32 -14.82
N ILE A 154 4.29 -20.41 -15.34
CA ILE A 154 4.72 -19.12 -15.85
C ILE A 154 4.36 -17.95 -14.89
N ILE A 155 3.37 -18.11 -14.01
CA ILE A 155 2.70 -16.96 -13.37
C ILE A 155 2.88 -16.92 -11.85
N GLY A 156 3.14 -18.03 -11.20
CA GLY A 156 3.16 -18.15 -9.75
C GLY A 156 4.54 -17.99 -9.12
N ASN A 157 5.14 -16.82 -9.16
CA ASN A 157 6.41 -16.56 -8.48
C ASN A 157 6.27 -15.45 -7.45
N CYS A 158 6.79 -15.66 -6.25
CA CYS A 158 7.05 -14.55 -5.33
C CYS A 158 8.07 -13.57 -5.93
N ARG A 159 7.78 -12.28 -5.86
CA ARG A 159 8.65 -11.21 -6.38
C ARG A 159 9.37 -10.44 -5.27
N GLY A 160 9.08 -10.72 -4.02
CA GLY A 160 9.73 -10.08 -2.89
C GLY A 160 8.91 -10.16 -1.61
N VAL A 161 9.47 -9.57 -0.60
CA VAL A 161 8.87 -9.44 0.73
C VAL A 161 8.84 -7.98 1.15
N THR A 162 8.02 -7.65 2.14
CA THR A 162 7.88 -6.31 2.69
C THR A 162 8.31 -6.30 4.14
N TYR A 163 9.14 -5.35 4.50
CA TYR A 163 9.50 -5.09 5.88
C TYR A 163 8.50 -4.14 6.53
N VAL A 164 8.08 -4.48 7.74
CA VAL A 164 7.21 -3.66 8.58
C VAL A 164 7.83 -3.55 9.96
N LYS A 165 7.93 -2.32 10.48
CA LYS A 165 8.22 -2.04 11.86
C LYS A 165 6.99 -1.43 12.52
N LEU A 166 6.50 -2.05 13.58
CA LEU A 166 5.34 -1.54 14.31
C LEU A 166 5.78 -0.41 15.26
N PRO A 167 5.19 0.78 15.16
CA PRO A 167 5.70 1.96 15.86
C PRO A 167 5.65 1.86 17.39
N ASP A 168 4.64 1.17 17.92
CA ASP A 168 4.39 1.08 19.37
C ASP A 168 4.91 -0.20 20.02
N ALA A 169 5.53 -1.08 19.23
CA ALA A 169 6.08 -2.33 19.75
C ALA A 169 7.48 -2.10 20.35
N LYS A 170 7.79 -2.82 21.43
CA LYS A 170 9.15 -2.82 21.96
C LYS A 170 10.06 -3.63 21.04
N VAL A 171 11.31 -3.22 20.91
CA VAL A 171 12.27 -3.81 19.97
C VAL A 171 12.42 -5.33 20.14
N ASP A 172 12.30 -5.83 21.38
CA ASP A 172 12.46 -7.25 21.70
C ASP A 172 11.14 -8.04 21.70
N ASP A 173 10.00 -7.39 21.46
CA ASP A 173 8.72 -8.09 21.37
C ASP A 173 8.67 -8.91 20.08
N LEU A 174 8.17 -10.14 20.15
CA LEU A 174 7.93 -10.98 18.98
C LEU A 174 7.02 -10.23 18.00
N CYS A 175 7.43 -10.22 16.73
CA CYS A 175 6.71 -9.50 15.66
C CYS A 175 6.64 -7.97 15.81
N ALA A 176 7.48 -7.35 16.63
CA ALA A 176 7.68 -5.90 16.60
C ALA A 176 8.18 -5.42 15.22
N GLU A 177 9.03 -6.23 14.63
CA GLU A 177 9.48 -6.12 13.25
C GLU A 177 9.12 -7.40 12.50
N ARG A 178 8.48 -7.27 11.36
CA ARG A 178 7.95 -8.41 10.61
C ARG A 178 8.30 -8.36 9.14
N ILE A 179 8.38 -9.54 8.54
CA ILE A 179 8.51 -9.74 7.10
C ILE A 179 7.16 -10.25 6.59
N VAL A 180 6.61 -9.57 5.60
CA VAL A 180 5.29 -9.86 5.04
C VAL A 180 5.40 -10.24 3.58
N THR A 181 4.70 -11.27 3.15
CA THR A 181 4.54 -11.61 1.74
C THR A 181 3.08 -11.88 1.40
N ALA A 182 2.74 -11.75 0.13
CA ALA A 182 1.48 -12.25 -0.40
C ALA A 182 1.75 -13.45 -1.30
N THR A 183 0.87 -14.45 -1.25
CA THR A 183 1.11 -15.75 -1.84
C THR A 183 0.30 -15.99 -3.11
N THR A 184 0.71 -16.97 -3.89
CA THR A 184 0.04 -17.37 -5.13
C THR A 184 -1.24 -18.17 -4.89
N ASP A 185 -1.53 -18.57 -3.65
CA ASP A 185 -2.82 -19.13 -3.22
C ASP A 185 -3.69 -18.07 -2.51
N ALA A 186 -3.38 -16.77 -2.73
CA ALA A 186 -4.15 -15.63 -2.26
C ALA A 186 -4.23 -15.51 -0.73
N ARG A 187 -3.14 -15.76 -0.02
CA ARG A 187 -2.96 -15.40 1.39
C ARG A 187 -2.00 -14.21 1.53
N MET A 188 -2.08 -13.48 2.62
CA MET A 188 -1.01 -12.59 3.09
C MET A 188 -0.51 -13.12 4.43
N ILE A 189 0.81 -13.23 4.57
CA ILE A 189 1.46 -13.90 5.70
C ILE A 189 2.48 -12.95 6.29
N ALA A 190 2.48 -12.85 7.63
CA ALA A 190 3.45 -12.08 8.40
C ALA A 190 4.23 -12.99 9.33
N VAL A 191 5.56 -12.86 9.30
CA VAL A 191 6.47 -13.57 10.19
C VAL A 191 7.39 -12.59 10.91
N ASP A 192 7.85 -12.97 12.08
CA ASP A 192 8.84 -12.20 12.84
C ASP A 192 10.17 -12.11 12.08
N LYS A 193 10.70 -10.90 11.96
CA LYS A 193 11.93 -10.61 11.21
C LYS A 193 13.13 -11.42 11.70
N ASN A 194 13.26 -11.63 13.01
CA ASN A 194 14.44 -12.22 13.61
C ASN A 194 14.38 -13.74 13.65
N THR A 195 13.18 -14.31 13.83
CA THR A 195 12.98 -15.74 14.10
C THR A 195 12.30 -16.51 12.98
N GLY A 196 11.59 -15.82 12.08
CA GLY A 196 10.75 -16.46 11.06
C GLY A 196 9.47 -17.09 11.61
N GLN A 197 9.15 -16.91 12.90
CA GLN A 197 7.90 -17.42 13.46
C GLN A 197 6.70 -16.61 12.96
N ALA A 198 5.56 -17.29 12.73
CA ALA A 198 4.33 -16.61 12.34
C ALA A 198 3.86 -15.61 13.40
N CYS A 199 3.42 -14.44 12.97
CA CYS A 199 2.94 -13.38 13.84
C CYS A 199 1.49 -13.64 14.24
N SER A 200 1.27 -14.28 15.39
CA SER A 200 -0.07 -14.72 15.83
C SER A 200 -1.08 -13.59 16.03
N ASP A 201 -0.66 -12.35 16.09
CA ASP A 201 -1.51 -11.16 16.14
C ASP A 201 -1.96 -10.68 14.74
N PHE A 202 -1.48 -11.30 13.65
CA PHE A 202 -1.85 -10.99 12.28
C PHE A 202 -2.83 -12.03 11.73
N GLY A 203 -4.11 -11.67 11.64
CA GLY A 203 -5.18 -12.54 11.15
C GLY A 203 -5.34 -13.81 11.98
N ASP A 204 -5.39 -14.94 11.31
CA ASP A 204 -5.44 -16.26 11.91
C ASP A 204 -4.07 -16.93 11.82
N GLU A 205 -3.42 -17.13 12.97
CA GLU A 205 -2.08 -17.73 13.07
C GLU A 205 -1.02 -17.12 12.14
N GLY A 206 -1.03 -15.78 11.97
CA GLY A 206 -0.06 -15.07 11.14
C GLY A 206 -0.44 -14.89 9.68
N GLN A 207 -1.69 -15.16 9.31
CA GLN A 207 -2.14 -15.07 7.93
C GLN A 207 -3.57 -14.57 7.78
N ILE A 208 -3.86 -13.98 6.64
CA ILE A 208 -5.21 -13.60 6.20
C ILE A 208 -5.50 -14.13 4.80
N SER A 209 -6.77 -14.40 4.52
CA SER A 209 -7.24 -14.73 3.17
C SER A 209 -7.48 -13.46 2.36
N LEU A 210 -6.85 -13.34 1.21
CA LEU A 210 -7.10 -12.28 0.23
C LEU A 210 -8.31 -12.58 -0.66
N LEU A 211 -8.99 -13.71 -0.47
CA LEU A 211 -10.26 -14.04 -1.13
C LEU A 211 -11.48 -13.62 -0.30
N ALA A 212 -11.28 -13.17 0.93
CA ALA A 212 -12.37 -12.75 1.79
C ALA A 212 -13.23 -11.66 1.12
N GLY A 213 -14.54 -11.90 1.03
CA GLY A 213 -15.50 -10.98 0.42
C GLY A 213 -15.52 -10.94 -1.11
N MET A 214 -14.78 -11.80 -1.80
CA MET A 214 -14.75 -11.88 -3.26
C MET A 214 -15.78 -12.89 -3.85
N GLY A 215 -16.64 -13.47 -3.00
CA GLY A 215 -17.57 -14.53 -3.44
C GLY A 215 -16.84 -15.84 -3.71
N GLU A 216 -17.38 -16.65 -4.62
CA GLU A 216 -16.77 -17.90 -5.04
C GLU A 216 -15.69 -17.63 -6.10
N VAL A 217 -14.42 -17.83 -5.71
CA VAL A 217 -13.28 -17.67 -6.60
C VAL A 217 -12.71 -19.05 -6.94
N LYS A 218 -12.63 -19.37 -8.22
CA LYS A 218 -12.00 -20.61 -8.68
C LYS A 218 -10.52 -20.63 -8.33
N PRO A 219 -9.94 -21.79 -8.05
CA PRO A 219 -8.51 -21.90 -7.78
C PRO A 219 -7.67 -21.23 -8.87
N TYR A 220 -6.72 -20.37 -8.45
CA TYR A 220 -5.82 -19.60 -9.32
C TYR A 220 -6.48 -18.53 -10.21
N TYR A 221 -7.76 -18.20 -10.01
CA TYR A 221 -8.39 -17.06 -10.71
C TYR A 221 -8.06 -15.72 -10.06
N TYR A 222 -7.62 -15.73 -8.82
CA TYR A 222 -7.03 -14.58 -8.14
C TYR A 222 -5.80 -15.03 -7.33
N PHE A 223 -4.68 -14.34 -7.49
CA PHE A 223 -3.45 -14.62 -6.75
C PHE A 223 -2.56 -13.38 -6.71
N VAL A 224 -1.55 -13.39 -5.84
CA VAL A 224 -0.63 -12.27 -5.69
C VAL A 224 0.80 -12.75 -5.90
N THR A 225 1.57 -11.98 -6.66
CA THR A 225 3.00 -12.25 -6.90
C THR A 225 3.89 -11.14 -6.38
N SER A 226 3.37 -9.91 -6.28
CA SER A 226 4.11 -8.76 -5.79
C SER A 226 4.06 -8.68 -4.26
N PRO A 227 5.13 -8.24 -3.60
CA PRO A 227 5.05 -7.97 -2.17
C PRO A 227 3.99 -6.89 -1.90
N PRO A 228 3.25 -6.94 -0.78
CA PRO A 228 2.42 -5.84 -0.34
C PRO A 228 3.24 -4.54 -0.23
N THR A 229 2.66 -3.41 -0.55
CA THR A 229 3.35 -2.13 -0.40
C THR A 229 2.94 -1.47 0.90
N LEU A 230 3.89 -1.20 1.78
CA LEU A 230 3.63 -0.41 2.99
C LEU A 230 3.52 1.07 2.60
N ALA A 231 2.34 1.65 2.74
CA ALA A 231 2.07 3.05 2.40
C ALA A 231 1.15 3.66 3.45
N SER A 232 1.51 4.82 3.99
CA SER A 232 0.72 5.54 5.02
C SER A 232 0.27 4.61 6.17
N GLY A 233 1.14 3.71 6.61
CA GLY A 233 0.90 2.79 7.73
C GLY A 233 -0.07 1.64 7.45
N VAL A 234 -0.39 1.34 6.19
CA VAL A 234 -1.18 0.16 5.79
C VAL A 234 -0.45 -0.66 4.73
N LEU A 235 -0.73 -1.94 4.67
CA LEU A 235 -0.23 -2.86 3.64
C LEU A 235 -1.21 -2.86 2.47
N VAL A 236 -0.79 -2.25 1.35
CA VAL A 236 -1.59 -2.18 0.12
C VAL A 236 -1.25 -3.37 -0.78
N VAL A 237 -2.28 -4.06 -1.26
CA VAL A 237 -2.14 -5.21 -2.14
C VAL A 237 -3.16 -5.18 -3.27
N GLY A 238 -2.73 -5.49 -4.48
CA GLY A 238 -3.56 -5.81 -5.63
C GLY A 238 -3.18 -7.19 -6.16
N GLY A 239 -4.17 -7.97 -6.57
CA GLY A 239 -3.95 -9.30 -7.13
C GLY A 239 -3.93 -9.30 -8.65
N TRP A 240 -3.41 -10.38 -9.17
CA TRP A 240 -3.58 -10.75 -10.57
C TRP A 240 -4.88 -11.53 -10.72
N VAL A 241 -5.67 -11.20 -11.72
CA VAL A 241 -6.90 -11.88 -12.07
C VAL A 241 -6.69 -12.64 -13.37
N ALA A 242 -7.14 -13.89 -13.44
CA ALA A 242 -7.17 -14.66 -14.67
C ALA A 242 -8.32 -14.16 -15.56
N ASP A 243 -8.10 -13.02 -16.22
CA ASP A 243 -9.07 -12.37 -17.09
C ASP A 243 -9.19 -13.06 -18.47
N ASN A 244 -10.27 -12.79 -19.19
CA ASN A 244 -10.57 -13.33 -20.50
C ASN A 244 -10.73 -14.87 -20.57
N GLN A 245 -11.03 -15.51 -19.46
CA GLN A 245 -11.27 -16.95 -19.41
C GLN A 245 -12.78 -17.27 -19.48
N GLU A 246 -13.59 -16.48 -18.80
CA GLU A 246 -15.03 -16.67 -18.71
C GLU A 246 -15.77 -15.40 -18.25
N THR A 247 -17.08 -15.48 -18.11
CA THR A 247 -17.86 -14.43 -17.45
C THR A 247 -17.87 -14.66 -15.93
N ASN A 248 -17.99 -13.60 -15.15
CA ASN A 248 -17.97 -13.61 -13.66
C ASN A 248 -16.58 -13.93 -13.07
N GLU A 249 -15.55 -13.41 -13.68
CA GLU A 249 -14.20 -13.43 -13.12
C GLU A 249 -14.12 -12.56 -11.86
N PRO A 250 -13.17 -12.86 -10.93
CA PRO A 250 -13.00 -12.07 -9.72
C PRO A 250 -12.65 -10.61 -10.01
N SER A 251 -13.06 -9.70 -9.13
CA SER A 251 -12.68 -8.29 -9.25
C SER A 251 -11.17 -8.07 -9.05
N GLY A 252 -10.61 -7.17 -9.85
CA GLY A 252 -9.23 -6.67 -9.71
C GLY A 252 -9.05 -5.65 -8.58
N VAL A 253 -9.76 -5.80 -7.49
CA VAL A 253 -9.78 -4.88 -6.35
C VAL A 253 -8.39 -4.65 -5.74
N VAL A 254 -8.10 -3.39 -5.40
CA VAL A 254 -6.95 -3.01 -4.57
C VAL A 254 -7.43 -2.85 -3.13
N ARG A 255 -6.73 -3.45 -2.18
CA ARG A 255 -7.09 -3.45 -0.77
C ARG A 255 -5.92 -3.07 0.11
N ALA A 256 -6.24 -2.48 1.25
CA ALA A 256 -5.27 -2.18 2.28
C ALA A 256 -5.65 -2.82 3.61
N TYR A 257 -4.65 -3.25 4.33
CA TYR A 257 -4.79 -3.97 5.58
C TYR A 257 -3.94 -3.35 6.67
N ASP A 258 -4.42 -3.42 7.89
CA ASP A 258 -3.63 -3.04 9.05
C ASP A 258 -2.41 -3.97 9.17
N PRO A 259 -1.18 -3.45 9.30
CA PRO A 259 0.02 -4.28 9.31
C PRO A 259 0.23 -5.06 10.63
N ARG A 260 -0.52 -4.74 11.70
CA ARG A 260 -0.49 -5.47 12.97
C ARG A 260 -1.50 -6.61 12.95
N THR A 261 -2.75 -6.28 12.65
CA THR A 261 -3.87 -7.20 12.83
C THR A 261 -4.29 -7.94 11.56
N GLY A 262 -3.91 -7.44 10.39
CA GLY A 262 -4.41 -7.98 9.13
C GLY A 262 -5.86 -7.59 8.83
N GLU A 263 -6.49 -6.73 9.64
CA GLU A 263 -7.83 -6.24 9.39
C GLU A 263 -7.89 -5.36 8.15
N LEU A 264 -8.98 -5.47 7.38
CA LEU A 264 -9.21 -4.62 6.21
C LEU A 264 -9.36 -3.16 6.63
N ALA A 265 -8.45 -2.31 6.15
CA ALA A 265 -8.52 -0.85 6.38
C ALA A 265 -9.40 -0.16 5.33
N TRP A 266 -9.25 -0.52 4.07
CA TRP A 266 -10.08 -0.05 2.97
C TRP A 266 -9.96 -0.96 1.74
N ALA A 267 -10.93 -0.87 0.85
CA ALA A 267 -10.93 -1.50 -0.47
C ALA A 267 -11.22 -0.45 -1.54
N TRP A 268 -10.63 -0.58 -2.71
CA TRP A 268 -10.92 0.23 -3.89
C TRP A 268 -11.17 -0.67 -5.09
N ASP A 269 -12.31 -0.48 -5.71
CA ASP A 269 -12.73 -1.20 -6.90
C ASP A 269 -13.27 -0.21 -7.94
N MET A 270 -12.80 -0.30 -9.16
CA MET A 270 -13.20 0.59 -10.25
C MET A 270 -14.71 0.53 -10.53
N GLY A 271 -15.35 -0.62 -10.30
CA GLY A 271 -16.78 -0.82 -10.47
C GLY A 271 -17.64 -0.28 -9.31
N ARG A 272 -17.02 0.18 -8.22
CA ARG A 272 -17.69 0.59 -6.98
C ARG A 272 -17.13 1.90 -6.45
N GLU A 273 -17.14 2.91 -7.27
CA GLU A 273 -16.58 4.22 -6.94
C GLU A 273 -17.20 4.79 -5.66
N GLY A 274 -16.35 5.21 -4.73
CA GLY A 274 -16.73 5.82 -3.46
C GLY A 274 -17.07 4.84 -2.33
N ASP A 275 -17.12 3.52 -2.58
CA ASP A 275 -17.27 2.52 -1.52
C ASP A 275 -15.91 1.89 -1.17
N THR A 276 -15.37 2.30 -0.03
CA THR A 276 -14.06 1.82 0.47
C THR A 276 -14.20 0.89 1.69
N SER A 277 -15.42 0.60 2.12
CA SER A 277 -15.67 -0.06 3.41
C SER A 277 -15.74 -1.59 3.34
N LEU A 278 -16.09 -2.14 2.19
CA LEU A 278 -16.27 -3.58 2.02
C LEU A 278 -15.46 -4.12 0.85
N PRO A 279 -14.89 -5.32 0.97
CA PRO A 279 -14.34 -6.00 -0.19
C PRO A 279 -15.46 -6.24 -1.21
N PRO A 280 -15.15 -6.14 -2.52
CA PRO A 280 -16.15 -6.40 -3.55
C PRO A 280 -16.69 -7.82 -3.43
N GLN A 281 -17.97 -7.95 -3.70
CA GLN A 281 -18.56 -9.24 -3.94
C GLN A 281 -18.31 -9.56 -5.42
N GLY A 282 -17.62 -10.63 -5.68
CA GLY A 282 -17.38 -11.12 -7.04
C GLY A 282 -18.68 -11.48 -7.76
#